data_2161efdae4ad215965044b888727b7a4
#
_entry.id   2161efdae4ad215965044b888727b7a4
#
_cell.length_a   1.000
_cell.length_b   1.000
_cell.length_c   1.000
_cell.angle_alpha   90.00
_cell.angle_beta   90.00
_cell.angle_gamma   90.00
#
_symmetry.space_group_name_H-M   'P 1'
#
loop_
_entity.id
_entity.type
_entity.pdbx_description
1 polymer ?
#
loop_
_entity_poly.entity_id
_entity_poly.type
_entity_poly.pdbx_seq_one_letter_code
_entity_poly.pdbx_strand_id
1 'polypeptide(L)'
;MAVSMEGNKKKIEIDISLEEYTDPRIAMEIEEYTIYLYSPLMIVYEKIRALCQQLPDYPLASKEKTRARDLYDIYSAISVMSKKNDEDLRQEILDPKNLYILQEMFAAKDVSYDLMKKIRDYKEELKRDYEDRVVPQIPNDESVPDFEFLFEYNMEIIEELHQLVLG
;
A
#
# COMPACT_ATOMS: atom_id res chain seq x y z
N MET A 1 3.43 -21.05 -6.50
CA MET A 1 3.21 -21.91 -7.68
C MET A 1 3.88 -21.24 -8.88
N ALA A 2 4.77 -21.91 -9.59
CA ALA A 2 5.45 -21.33 -10.74
C ALA A 2 4.83 -21.88 -12.02
N VAL A 3 4.40 -21.00 -12.93
CA VAL A 3 3.88 -21.37 -14.24
C VAL A 3 4.95 -21.06 -15.29
N SER A 4 5.41 -22.06 -16.01
CA SER A 4 6.38 -21.91 -17.12
C SER A 4 5.62 -21.94 -18.44
N MET A 5 5.77 -20.90 -19.28
CA MET A 5 5.29 -20.91 -20.66
C MET A 5 6.35 -21.47 -21.61
N GLU A 6 5.98 -22.41 -22.46
CA GLU A 6 6.85 -22.92 -23.53
C GLU A 6 7.17 -21.82 -24.53
N GLY A 7 8.45 -21.59 -24.79
CA GLY A 7 8.97 -20.68 -25.83
C GLY A 7 9.56 -19.35 -25.33
N ASN A 8 9.16 -18.83 -24.20
CA ASN A 8 9.83 -17.71 -23.54
C ASN A 8 9.97 -18.05 -22.06
N LYS A 9 11.19 -18.25 -21.58
CA LYS A 9 11.50 -18.63 -20.19
C LYS A 9 11.18 -17.51 -19.18
N LYS A 10 10.03 -16.85 -19.29
CA LYS A 10 9.53 -15.94 -18.27
C LYS A 10 8.86 -16.76 -17.17
N LYS A 11 9.48 -16.75 -16.01
CA LYS A 11 8.94 -17.33 -14.79
C LYS A 11 7.97 -16.31 -14.19
N ILE A 12 6.71 -16.72 -13.99
CA ILE A 12 5.75 -15.95 -13.21
C ILE A 12 5.77 -16.56 -11.81
N GLU A 13 6.07 -15.73 -10.82
CA GLU A 13 5.96 -16.09 -9.41
C GLU A 13 4.59 -15.60 -8.89
N ILE A 14 3.88 -16.48 -8.22
CA ILE A 14 2.60 -16.16 -7.59
C ILE A 14 2.77 -16.42 -6.09
N ASP A 15 2.66 -15.35 -5.31
CA ASP A 15 2.64 -15.42 -3.86
C ASP A 15 1.20 -15.58 -3.38
N ILE A 16 0.97 -16.54 -2.48
CA ILE A 16 -0.35 -16.78 -1.90
C ILE A 16 -0.24 -16.54 -0.40
N SER A 17 -0.98 -15.58 0.12
CA SER A 17 -1.17 -15.37 1.55
C SER A 17 -2.48 -16.01 2.00
N LEU A 18 -2.45 -16.68 3.15
CA LEU A 18 -3.62 -17.34 3.75
C LEU A 18 -4.31 -16.50 4.82
N GLU A 19 -3.64 -15.46 5.31
CA GLU A 19 -4.10 -14.64 6.44
C GLU A 19 -4.27 -13.20 5.99
N GLU A 20 -5.19 -12.95 5.04
CA GLU A 20 -5.52 -11.63 4.55
C GLU A 20 -7.00 -11.33 4.75
N TYR A 21 -7.30 -10.11 5.17
CA TYR A 21 -8.67 -9.60 5.13
C TYR A 21 -9.02 -9.17 3.70
N THR A 22 -10.07 -9.73 3.13
CA THR A 22 -10.40 -9.57 1.70
C THR A 22 -11.77 -8.98 1.43
N ASP A 23 -12.51 -8.56 2.44
CA ASP A 23 -13.83 -7.96 2.29
C ASP A 23 -13.81 -6.44 2.62
N PRO A 24 -14.60 -5.61 1.94
CA PRO A 24 -15.38 -5.92 0.73
C PRO A 24 -14.48 -6.02 -0.51
N ARG A 25 -14.69 -7.05 -1.31
CA ARG A 25 -13.95 -7.27 -2.56
C ARG A 25 -14.77 -6.86 -3.77
N ILE A 26 -14.09 -6.39 -4.82
CA ILE A 26 -14.71 -6.05 -6.09
C ILE A 26 -14.61 -7.25 -7.04
N ALA A 27 -15.75 -7.71 -7.57
CA ALA A 27 -15.76 -8.71 -8.62
C ALA A 27 -15.49 -8.03 -9.98
N MET A 28 -14.56 -8.59 -10.76
CA MET A 28 -14.27 -8.18 -12.12
C MET A 28 -14.34 -9.38 -13.05
N GLU A 29 -15.08 -9.24 -14.13
CA GLU A 29 -15.15 -10.25 -15.19
C GLU A 29 -14.03 -9.99 -16.21
N ILE A 30 -13.21 -11.00 -16.45
CA ILE A 30 -12.17 -11.00 -17.48
C ILE A 30 -12.39 -12.25 -18.33
N GLU A 31 -12.84 -12.06 -19.57
CA GLU A 31 -13.26 -13.16 -20.46
C GLU A 31 -14.34 -14.02 -19.79
N GLU A 32 -14.03 -15.29 -19.48
CA GLU A 32 -14.98 -16.23 -18.84
C GLU A 32 -14.72 -16.41 -17.33
N TYR A 33 -13.82 -15.59 -16.73
CA TYR A 33 -13.41 -15.74 -15.35
C TYR A 33 -13.81 -14.54 -14.50
N THR A 34 -14.39 -14.81 -13.34
CA THR A 34 -14.56 -13.80 -12.28
C THR A 34 -13.33 -13.78 -11.41
N ILE A 35 -12.68 -12.62 -11.32
CA ILE A 35 -11.61 -12.37 -10.35
C ILE A 35 -12.09 -11.38 -9.28
N TYR A 36 -11.56 -11.53 -8.08
CA TYR A 36 -11.86 -10.65 -6.97
C TYR A 36 -10.65 -9.79 -6.67
N LEU A 37 -10.87 -8.47 -6.58
CA LEU A 37 -9.83 -7.49 -6.39
C LEU A 37 -10.08 -6.67 -5.12
N TYR A 38 -9.02 -6.13 -4.55
CA TYR A 38 -9.13 -5.07 -3.57
C TYR A 38 -9.69 -3.80 -4.21
N SER A 39 -10.53 -3.08 -3.46
CA SER A 39 -10.89 -1.73 -3.84
C SER A 39 -9.66 -0.80 -3.73
N PRO A 40 -9.66 0.37 -4.39
CA PRO A 40 -8.60 1.36 -4.21
C PRO A 40 -8.36 1.74 -2.75
N LEU A 41 -9.43 1.87 -1.96
CA LEU A 41 -9.37 2.06 -0.51
C LEU A 41 -8.59 0.95 0.19
N MET A 42 -8.91 -0.31 -0.10
CA MET A 42 -8.24 -1.46 0.50
C MET A 42 -6.77 -1.54 0.09
N ILE A 43 -6.44 -1.18 -1.16
CA ILE A 43 -5.05 -1.11 -1.60
C ILE A 43 -4.27 -0.10 -0.75
N VAL A 44 -4.82 1.09 -0.51
CA VAL A 44 -4.17 2.10 0.33
C VAL A 44 -3.98 1.60 1.75
N TYR A 45 -4.99 1.01 2.36
CA TYR A 45 -4.89 0.47 3.73
C TYR A 45 -3.88 -0.68 3.82
N GLU A 46 -3.83 -1.55 2.81
CA GLU A 46 -2.83 -2.62 2.72
C GLU A 46 -1.41 -2.05 2.67
N LYS A 47 -1.18 -1.03 1.84
CA LYS A 47 0.11 -0.37 1.71
C LYS A 47 0.56 0.32 3.01
N ILE A 48 -0.35 0.98 3.72
CA ILE A 48 -0.06 1.58 5.04
C ILE A 48 0.32 0.48 6.05
N ARG A 49 -0.43 -0.61 6.11
CA ARG A 49 -0.11 -1.76 6.95
C ARG A 49 1.27 -2.35 6.61
N ALA A 50 1.55 -2.51 5.32
CA ALA A 50 2.84 -3.04 4.85
C ALA A 50 4.02 -2.12 5.18
N LEU A 51 3.85 -0.80 5.15
CA LEU A 51 4.83 0.17 5.66
C LEU A 51 5.12 -0.05 7.14
N CYS A 52 4.09 -0.28 7.97
CA CYS A 52 4.26 -0.58 9.38
C CYS A 52 5.02 -1.89 9.63
N GLN A 53 4.80 -2.92 8.82
CA GLN A 53 5.44 -4.23 8.97
C GLN A 53 6.94 -4.24 8.63
N GLN A 54 7.45 -3.19 8.00
CA GLN A 54 8.88 -3.08 7.70
C GLN A 54 9.68 -2.50 8.86
N LEU A 55 9.01 -1.79 9.75
CA LEU A 55 9.67 -1.11 10.84
C LEU A 55 10.32 -2.14 11.77
N PRO A 56 11.54 -1.90 12.26
CA PRO A 56 12.20 -2.79 13.21
C PRO A 56 11.40 -3.04 14.49
N ASP A 57 10.46 -2.14 14.78
CA ASP A 57 9.53 -2.26 15.91
C ASP A 57 8.42 -3.30 15.69
N TYR A 58 8.20 -3.75 14.45
CA TYR A 58 7.29 -4.85 14.20
C TYR A 58 7.98 -6.19 14.52
N PRO A 59 7.39 -7.05 15.37
CA PRO A 59 8.08 -8.25 15.89
C PRO A 59 8.52 -9.26 14.80
N LEU A 60 7.83 -9.27 13.68
CA LEU A 60 8.10 -10.17 12.55
C LEU A 60 8.73 -9.44 11.35
N ALA A 61 9.30 -8.25 11.58
CA ALA A 61 9.91 -7.46 10.52
C ALA A 61 11.04 -8.23 9.81
N SER A 62 10.99 -8.26 8.49
CA SER A 62 12.11 -8.75 7.68
C SER A 62 13.14 -7.64 7.54
N LYS A 63 14.38 -7.90 7.94
CA LYS A 63 15.49 -6.93 7.86
C LYS A 63 15.91 -6.57 6.42
N GLU A 64 15.36 -7.25 5.42
CA GLU A 64 15.87 -7.18 4.05
C GLU A 64 15.06 -6.29 3.09
N LYS A 65 13.92 -5.74 3.50
CA LYS A 65 13.03 -5.04 2.56
C LYS A 65 12.51 -3.72 3.11
N THR A 66 13.14 -2.63 2.70
CA THR A 66 12.51 -1.32 2.73
C THR A 66 11.48 -1.24 1.59
N ARG A 67 10.34 -0.59 1.81
CA ARG A 67 9.25 -0.54 0.83
C ARG A 67 8.83 0.91 0.52
N ALA A 68 9.77 1.78 0.23
CA ALA A 68 9.45 3.16 -0.19
C ALA A 68 8.52 3.18 -1.42
N ARG A 69 8.46 2.09 -2.19
CA ARG A 69 7.49 1.89 -3.28
C ARG A 69 6.05 2.03 -2.79
N ASP A 70 5.73 1.58 -1.58
CA ASP A 70 4.38 1.66 -1.04
C ASP A 70 3.92 3.12 -0.84
N LEU A 71 4.83 4.06 -0.54
CA LEU A 71 4.51 5.50 -0.51
C LEU A 71 4.11 6.01 -1.91
N TYR A 72 4.85 5.61 -2.94
CA TYR A 72 4.52 5.97 -4.32
C TYR A 72 3.20 5.35 -4.78
N ASP A 73 2.94 4.11 -4.42
CA ASP A 73 1.72 3.40 -4.78
C ASP A 73 0.49 4.05 -4.14
N ILE A 74 0.56 4.48 -2.85
CA ILE A 74 -0.51 5.23 -2.17
C ILE A 74 -0.79 6.55 -2.90
N TYR A 75 0.26 7.34 -3.14
CA TYR A 75 0.15 8.62 -3.85
C TYR A 75 -0.48 8.43 -5.24
N SER A 76 0.00 7.44 -6.00
CA SER A 76 -0.50 7.16 -7.35
C SER A 76 -1.96 6.71 -7.34
N ALA A 77 -2.35 5.84 -6.40
CA ALA A 77 -3.73 5.39 -6.26
C ALA A 77 -4.68 6.57 -6.00
N ILE A 78 -4.34 7.44 -5.06
CA ILE A 78 -5.16 8.61 -4.72
C ILE A 78 -5.19 9.61 -5.89
N SER A 79 -4.05 9.93 -6.48
CA SER A 79 -3.94 10.93 -7.55
C SER A 79 -4.64 10.50 -8.84
N VAL A 80 -4.55 9.20 -9.20
CA VAL A 80 -5.15 8.67 -10.43
C VAL A 80 -6.66 8.48 -10.26
N MET A 81 -7.09 7.94 -9.12
CA MET A 81 -8.51 7.66 -8.89
C MET A 81 -9.32 8.94 -8.73
N SER A 82 -8.80 9.93 -8.00
CA SER A 82 -9.44 11.24 -7.86
C SER A 82 -9.62 11.98 -9.19
N LYS A 83 -8.78 11.71 -10.19
CA LYS A 83 -8.93 12.29 -11.54
C LYS A 83 -9.94 11.55 -12.42
N LYS A 84 -10.18 10.27 -12.18
CA LYS A 84 -10.99 9.42 -13.08
C LYS A 84 -12.47 9.34 -12.69
N ASN A 85 -12.79 9.41 -11.39
CA ASN A 85 -14.12 9.00 -10.91
C ASN A 85 -14.92 10.09 -10.19
N ASP A 86 -14.50 11.36 -10.18
CA ASP A 86 -15.10 12.45 -9.36
C ASP A 86 -15.25 12.07 -7.85
N GLU A 87 -14.82 10.89 -7.45
CA GLU A 87 -14.79 10.42 -6.08
C GLU A 87 -13.47 10.85 -5.45
N ASP A 88 -13.53 11.53 -4.32
CA ASP A 88 -12.36 11.87 -3.55
C ASP A 88 -11.94 10.66 -2.71
N LEU A 89 -11.05 9.82 -3.26
CA LEU A 89 -10.54 8.65 -2.56
C LEU A 89 -9.91 9.02 -1.22
N ARG A 90 -9.33 10.23 -1.08
CA ARG A 90 -8.80 10.70 0.19
C ARG A 90 -9.91 10.87 1.24
N GLN A 91 -11.07 11.40 0.86
CA GLN A 91 -12.22 11.50 1.76
C GLN A 91 -12.73 10.11 2.14
N GLU A 92 -12.77 9.18 1.19
CA GLU A 92 -13.18 7.80 1.45
C GLU A 92 -12.24 7.09 2.43
N ILE A 93 -10.92 7.28 2.28
CA ILE A 93 -9.90 6.76 3.19
C ILE A 93 -10.08 7.29 4.62
N LEU A 94 -10.43 8.55 4.78
CA LEU A 94 -10.57 9.21 6.08
C LEU A 94 -12.01 9.15 6.65
N ASP A 95 -12.95 8.52 5.94
CA ASP A 95 -14.32 8.39 6.42
C ASP A 95 -14.41 7.37 7.57
N PRO A 96 -14.88 7.78 8.76
CA PRO A 96 -15.02 6.88 9.92
C PRO A 96 -15.77 5.58 9.62
N LYS A 97 -16.71 5.59 8.67
CA LYS A 97 -17.48 4.39 8.29
C LYS A 97 -16.60 3.29 7.68
N ASN A 98 -15.43 3.62 7.13
CA ASN A 98 -14.52 2.70 6.47
C ASN A 98 -13.39 2.19 7.38
N LEU A 99 -13.23 2.77 8.58
CA LEU A 99 -12.13 2.42 9.49
C LEU A 99 -12.14 0.95 9.91
N TYR A 100 -13.31 0.31 9.94
CA TYR A 100 -13.40 -1.11 10.26
C TYR A 100 -12.58 -1.98 9.28
N ILE A 101 -12.49 -1.59 7.99
CA ILE A 101 -11.69 -2.30 6.99
C ILE A 101 -10.20 -2.20 7.36
N LEU A 102 -9.73 -1.00 7.70
CA LEU A 102 -8.36 -0.79 8.17
C LEU A 102 -8.07 -1.64 9.42
N GLN A 103 -9.00 -1.65 10.37
CA GLN A 103 -8.88 -2.41 11.63
C GLN A 103 -8.75 -3.90 11.36
N GLU A 104 -9.61 -4.48 10.52
CA GLU A 104 -9.56 -5.89 10.14
C GLU A 104 -8.25 -6.24 9.40
N MET A 105 -7.80 -5.37 8.48
CA MET A 105 -6.54 -5.58 7.74
C MET A 105 -5.31 -5.56 8.66
N PHE A 106 -5.28 -4.68 9.66
CA PHE A 106 -4.20 -4.63 10.66
C PHE A 106 -4.26 -5.83 11.60
N ALA A 107 -5.46 -6.21 12.07
CA ALA A 107 -5.68 -7.35 12.95
C ALA A 107 -5.28 -8.67 12.27
N ALA A 108 -5.58 -8.86 10.99
CA ALA A 108 -5.24 -10.07 10.23
C ALA A 108 -3.72 -10.37 10.21
N LYS A 109 -2.87 -9.38 10.47
CA LYS A 109 -1.40 -9.50 10.50
C LYS A 109 -0.78 -9.13 11.85
N ASP A 110 -1.60 -8.94 12.88
CA ASP A 110 -1.16 -8.53 14.22
C ASP A 110 -0.26 -7.27 14.20
N VAL A 111 -0.68 -6.25 13.44
CA VAL A 111 0.05 -4.98 13.30
C VAL A 111 -0.56 -3.94 14.23
N SER A 112 0.26 -3.35 15.10
CA SER A 112 -0.17 -2.25 15.98
C SER A 112 -0.32 -0.94 15.21
N TYR A 113 -1.38 -0.18 15.47
CA TYR A 113 -1.56 1.18 14.93
C TYR A 113 -0.48 2.16 15.37
N ASP A 114 0.15 1.95 16.54
CA ASP A 114 1.24 2.79 17.01
C ASP A 114 2.43 2.83 16.07
N LEU A 115 2.59 1.81 15.22
CA LEU A 115 3.64 1.77 14.20
C LEU A 115 3.44 2.84 13.13
N MET A 116 2.22 3.32 12.90
CA MET A 116 1.96 4.41 11.96
C MET A 116 2.76 5.67 12.28
N LYS A 117 2.84 6.04 13.58
CA LYS A 117 3.63 7.22 14.02
C LYS A 117 5.13 7.03 13.82
N LYS A 118 5.59 5.79 13.94
CA LYS A 118 7.02 5.48 13.85
C LYS A 118 7.56 5.53 12.43
N ILE A 119 6.71 5.54 11.41
CA ILE A 119 7.15 5.66 10.01
C ILE A 119 8.02 6.92 9.83
N ARG A 120 7.73 8.02 10.54
CA ARG A 120 8.55 9.25 10.47
C ARG A 120 9.98 9.05 10.90
N ASP A 121 10.23 8.16 11.84
CA ASP A 121 11.57 7.91 12.37
C ASP A 121 12.49 7.24 11.34
N TYR A 122 11.88 6.66 10.28
CA TYR A 122 12.59 5.94 9.20
C TYR A 122 12.62 6.70 7.87
N LYS A 123 12.40 8.02 7.92
CA LYS A 123 12.35 8.88 6.72
C LYS A 123 13.61 8.75 5.86
N GLU A 124 14.80 8.76 6.48
CA GLU A 124 16.06 8.71 5.76
C GLU A 124 16.32 7.36 5.08
N GLU A 125 15.88 6.26 5.69
CA GLU A 125 15.94 4.92 5.10
C GLU A 125 14.99 4.81 3.91
N LEU A 126 13.77 5.31 4.05
CA LEU A 126 12.78 5.34 2.99
C LEU A 126 13.23 6.22 1.83
N LYS A 127 13.87 7.37 2.12
CA LYS A 127 14.43 8.25 1.09
C LYS A 127 15.47 7.55 0.23
N ARG A 128 16.43 6.89 0.86
CA ARG A 128 17.47 6.13 0.14
C ARG A 128 16.86 5.02 -0.72
N ASP A 129 15.91 4.27 -0.18
CA ASP A 129 15.22 3.20 -0.92
C ASP A 129 14.41 3.76 -2.10
N TYR A 130 13.76 4.92 -1.92
CA TYR A 130 13.04 5.62 -2.98
C TYR A 130 13.95 6.02 -4.13
N GLU A 131 15.04 6.71 -3.83
CA GLU A 131 16.00 7.21 -4.81
C GLU A 131 16.72 6.06 -5.54
N ASP A 132 17.13 5.01 -4.81
CA ASP A 132 17.93 3.91 -5.35
C ASP A 132 17.11 2.86 -6.10
N ARG A 133 15.86 2.62 -5.68
CA ARG A 133 15.08 1.48 -6.18
C ARG A 133 13.75 1.84 -6.81
N VAL A 134 13.08 2.92 -6.36
CA VAL A 134 11.76 3.27 -6.87
C VAL A 134 11.87 4.17 -8.09
N VAL A 135 12.61 5.27 -7.99
CA VAL A 135 12.79 6.24 -9.08
C VAL A 135 13.23 5.58 -10.38
N PRO A 136 14.22 4.66 -10.40
CA PRO A 136 14.64 4.00 -11.65
C PRO A 136 13.59 3.09 -12.30
N GLN A 137 12.51 2.74 -11.58
CA GLN A 137 11.43 1.89 -12.09
C GLN A 137 10.22 2.68 -12.60
N ILE A 138 10.17 3.99 -12.33
CA ILE A 138 9.09 4.85 -12.82
C ILE A 138 9.36 5.15 -14.31
N PRO A 139 8.36 4.96 -15.19
CA PRO A 139 8.51 5.26 -16.61
C PRO A 139 8.92 6.71 -16.85
N ASN A 140 9.78 6.94 -17.84
CA ASN A 140 10.34 8.28 -18.14
C ASN A 140 9.29 9.32 -18.59
N ASP A 141 8.12 8.89 -19.00
CA ASP A 141 6.98 9.71 -19.37
C ASP A 141 6.06 10.07 -18.19
N GLU A 142 6.33 9.49 -17.01
CA GLU A 142 5.64 9.81 -15.76
C GLU A 142 6.42 10.85 -14.96
N SER A 143 5.68 11.75 -14.30
CA SER A 143 6.27 12.70 -13.38
C SER A 143 6.67 12.00 -12.08
N VAL A 144 7.95 11.99 -11.79
CA VAL A 144 8.50 11.48 -10.52
C VAL A 144 8.30 12.53 -9.44
N PRO A 145 7.50 12.29 -8.40
CA PRO A 145 7.36 13.23 -7.31
C PRO A 145 8.66 13.33 -6.50
N ASP A 146 8.96 14.52 -6.00
CA ASP A 146 10.04 14.71 -5.03
C ASP A 146 9.75 13.89 -3.77
N PHE A 147 10.79 13.30 -3.17
CA PHE A 147 10.61 12.44 -2.00
C PHE A 147 10.00 13.18 -0.81
N GLU A 148 10.44 14.41 -0.55
CA GLU A 148 9.96 15.20 0.59
C GLU A 148 8.44 15.46 0.44
N PHE A 149 8.02 15.85 -0.76
CA PHE A 149 6.60 15.99 -1.06
C PHE A 149 5.84 14.68 -0.88
N LEU A 150 6.35 13.60 -1.47
CA LEU A 150 5.73 12.28 -1.40
C LEU A 150 5.58 11.79 0.04
N PHE A 151 6.63 11.96 0.84
CA PHE A 151 6.66 11.54 2.23
C PHE A 151 5.64 12.32 3.08
N GLU A 152 5.67 13.65 3.02
CA GLU A 152 4.75 14.47 3.81
C GLU A 152 3.29 14.27 3.39
N TYR A 153 3.02 14.14 2.08
CA TYR A 153 1.69 13.82 1.57
C TYR A 153 1.12 12.53 2.18
N ASN A 154 1.94 11.47 2.25
CA ASN A 154 1.53 10.20 2.85
C ASN A 154 1.38 10.31 4.37
N MET A 155 2.32 11.00 5.03
CA MET A 155 2.29 11.14 6.49
C MET A 155 1.07 11.91 6.99
N GLU A 156 0.60 12.93 6.27
CA GLU A 156 -0.65 13.62 6.60
C GLU A 156 -1.84 12.65 6.70
N ILE A 157 -1.98 11.76 5.71
CA ILE A 157 -3.06 10.78 5.67
C ILE A 157 -2.90 9.74 6.78
N ILE A 158 -1.68 9.21 6.96
CA ILE A 158 -1.38 8.16 7.94
C ILE A 158 -1.59 8.66 9.38
N GLU A 159 -1.16 9.89 9.67
CA GLU A 159 -1.32 10.50 11.00
C GLU A 159 -2.80 10.80 11.32
N GLU A 160 -3.56 11.25 10.32
CA GLU A 160 -5.00 11.46 10.47
C GLU A 160 -5.74 10.14 10.70
N LEU A 161 -5.44 9.11 9.92
CA LEU A 161 -5.96 7.75 10.14
C LEU A 161 -5.62 7.22 11.53
N HIS A 162 -4.37 7.43 11.98
CA HIS A 162 -3.96 7.01 13.32
C HIS A 162 -4.80 7.68 14.41
N GLN A 163 -5.11 8.96 14.28
CA GLN A 163 -5.98 9.66 15.22
C GLN A 163 -7.41 9.10 15.21
N LEU A 164 -7.93 8.81 14.02
CA LEU A 164 -9.30 8.28 13.85
C LEU A 164 -9.46 6.87 14.43
N VAL A 165 -8.45 6.01 14.35
CA VAL A 165 -8.55 4.62 14.89
C VAL A 165 -8.39 4.55 16.40
N LEU A 166 -7.87 5.59 17.05
CA LEU A 166 -7.70 5.68 18.51
C LEU A 166 -8.83 6.44 19.22
N GLY A 167 -9.60 7.24 18.50
CA GLY A 167 -10.71 8.06 19.03
C GLY A 167 -11.99 7.34 19.08
#